data_b403abbe88ec09ab330aab4be9cbaf27
#
_entry.id   b403abbe88ec09ab330aab4be9cbaf27
#
_cell.length_a   1.000
_cell.length_b   1.000
_cell.length_c   1.000
_cell.angle_alpha   90.00
_cell.angle_beta   90.00
_cell.angle_gamma   90.00
#
_symmetry.space_group_name_H-M   'P 1'
#
loop_
_entity.id
_entity.type
_entity.pdbx_description
1 polymer ?
#
loop_
_entity_poly.entity_id
_entity_poly.type
_entity_poly.pdbx_seq_one_letter_code
_entity_poly.pdbx_strand_id
1 'polypeptide(L)'
;TFGNHIGANVELAALATSLTAQLGGLIFTSPEEIAGVAKIGETVADFTLTVNGVTLDGHKLDSAFHGKLEEVYPTEFAQATELEEVPAVASDAVIKAKETVDTPVVYIPVFPGTNSEYDSAKAFEKEGAKVNLVPFVTLNDEAIVKSVDTMVDNIEKANIIFCAGGFSAADEPDGSAKFIVNILLNEKVRAAIDHFIERGGLIIGICNGFQALVKSGLLPYGNFEDASSTSPTLFYNDANQHVAKMVE
;
A
#
# COMPACT_ATOMS: atom_id res chain seq x y z
N THR A 1 -11.09 -17.69 -9.73
CA THR A 1 -12.50 -18.09 -9.77
C THR A 1 -13.28 -17.60 -8.56
N PHE A 2 -12.84 -17.82 -7.32
CA PHE A 2 -13.58 -17.42 -6.12
C PHE A 2 -13.86 -15.92 -6.04
N GLY A 3 -12.85 -15.06 -6.23
CA GLY A 3 -13.02 -13.62 -6.12
C GLY A 3 -14.06 -12.99 -7.06
N ASN A 4 -14.36 -13.64 -8.17
CA ASN A 4 -15.33 -13.15 -9.15
C ASN A 4 -16.56 -14.06 -9.26
N HIS A 5 -16.68 -15.09 -8.44
CA HIS A 5 -17.74 -16.10 -8.49
C HIS A 5 -17.92 -16.71 -9.89
N ILE A 6 -16.82 -16.95 -10.57
CA ILE A 6 -16.77 -17.59 -11.88
C ILE A 6 -16.36 -19.05 -11.71
N GLY A 7 -17.05 -19.97 -12.35
CA GLY A 7 -16.73 -21.39 -12.32
C GLY A 7 -15.60 -21.78 -13.27
N ALA A 8 -15.21 -23.04 -13.19
CA ALA A 8 -14.22 -23.62 -14.08
C ALA A 8 -14.46 -25.11 -14.30
N ASN A 9 -14.21 -25.57 -15.53
CA ASN A 9 -14.09 -26.98 -15.88
C ASN A 9 -12.61 -27.29 -16.11
N VAL A 10 -12.05 -28.20 -15.31
CA VAL A 10 -10.61 -28.48 -15.30
C VAL A 10 -10.34 -29.99 -15.43
N GLU A 11 -9.45 -30.33 -16.31
CA GLU A 11 -8.95 -31.71 -16.49
C GLU A 11 -7.51 -31.79 -15.97
N LEU A 12 -7.35 -32.18 -14.72
CA LEU A 12 -6.03 -32.29 -14.07
C LEU A 12 -5.31 -33.60 -14.36
N ALA A 13 -5.98 -34.61 -14.96
CA ALA A 13 -5.38 -35.89 -15.31
C ALA A 13 -4.21 -35.76 -16.29
N ALA A 14 -4.16 -34.67 -17.07
CA ALA A 14 -3.05 -34.37 -17.97
C ALA A 14 -1.77 -33.90 -17.26
N LEU A 15 -1.90 -33.54 -15.97
CA LEU A 15 -0.77 -33.09 -15.14
C LEU A 15 -0.41 -34.21 -14.17
N ALA A 16 0.64 -34.96 -14.48
CA ALA A 16 1.09 -36.11 -13.65
C ALA A 16 1.41 -35.77 -12.20
N THR A 17 1.50 -34.46 -11.88
CA THR A 17 1.88 -33.92 -10.57
C THR A 17 0.88 -32.87 -10.04
N SER A 18 -0.37 -32.93 -10.52
CA SER A 18 -1.40 -31.90 -10.25
C SER A 18 -1.70 -31.63 -8.77
N LEU A 19 -1.49 -32.63 -7.91
CA LEU A 19 -1.71 -32.53 -6.47
C LEU A 19 -0.41 -32.37 -5.64
N THR A 20 0.73 -32.26 -6.29
CA THR A 20 2.00 -32.00 -5.62
C THR A 20 2.38 -30.53 -5.70
N ALA A 21 3.02 -30.02 -4.66
CA ALA A 21 3.53 -28.64 -4.67
C ALA A 21 4.54 -28.47 -5.80
N GLN A 22 4.29 -27.49 -6.66
CA GLN A 22 5.17 -27.15 -7.78
C GLN A 22 5.71 -25.73 -7.57
N LEU A 23 7.00 -25.63 -7.31
CA LEU A 23 7.65 -24.32 -7.19
C LEU A 23 7.69 -23.64 -8.57
N GLY A 24 7.14 -22.42 -8.64
CA GLY A 24 7.10 -21.61 -9.86
C GLY A 24 6.01 -22.04 -10.86
N GLY A 25 5.12 -22.98 -10.50
CA GLY A 25 3.95 -23.32 -11.32
C GLY A 25 2.91 -22.20 -11.27
N LEU A 26 2.40 -21.82 -12.44
CA LEU A 26 1.35 -20.81 -12.58
C LEU A 26 0.15 -21.39 -13.31
N ILE A 27 -1.06 -21.11 -12.80
CA ILE A 27 -2.32 -21.33 -13.50
C ILE A 27 -2.94 -19.95 -13.73
N PHE A 28 -3.30 -19.67 -14.97
CA PHE A 28 -3.88 -18.40 -15.35
C PHE A 28 -4.95 -18.57 -16.43
N THR A 29 -5.77 -17.57 -16.64
CA THR A 29 -6.76 -17.53 -17.73
C THR A 29 -6.25 -16.66 -18.87
N SER A 30 -6.57 -17.07 -20.10
CA SER A 30 -6.27 -16.30 -21.31
C SER A 30 -7.44 -16.43 -22.29
N PRO A 31 -7.82 -15.36 -23.01
CA PRO A 31 -8.82 -15.45 -24.06
C PRO A 31 -8.32 -16.21 -25.30
N GLU A 32 -7.01 -16.41 -25.42
CA GLU A 32 -6.36 -17.04 -26.57
C GLU A 32 -5.45 -18.19 -26.11
N GLU A 33 -5.25 -19.16 -26.99
CA GLU A 33 -4.27 -20.23 -26.77
C GLU A 33 -2.84 -19.70 -26.85
N ILE A 34 -2.02 -20.07 -25.86
CA ILE A 34 -0.63 -19.63 -25.78
C ILE A 34 0.28 -20.80 -26.14
N ALA A 35 1.14 -20.61 -27.13
CA ALA A 35 2.08 -21.64 -27.56
C ALA A 35 3.02 -22.05 -26.42
N GLY A 36 3.17 -23.36 -26.22
CA GLY A 36 4.02 -23.92 -25.18
C GLY A 36 3.38 -23.96 -23.76
N VAL A 37 2.12 -23.54 -23.63
CA VAL A 37 1.36 -23.65 -22.39
C VAL A 37 0.30 -24.72 -22.51
N ALA A 38 0.18 -25.58 -21.48
CA ALA A 38 -0.84 -26.61 -21.47
C ALA A 38 -2.21 -26.04 -21.10
N LYS A 39 -3.21 -26.18 -21.95
CA LYS A 39 -4.61 -25.89 -21.60
C LYS A 39 -5.12 -27.01 -20.70
N ILE A 40 -5.53 -26.68 -19.49
CA ILE A 40 -6.05 -27.63 -18.50
C ILE A 40 -7.56 -27.50 -18.30
N GLY A 41 -8.20 -26.51 -18.90
CA GLY A 41 -9.63 -26.29 -18.74
C GLY A 41 -10.11 -24.96 -19.31
N GLU A 42 -11.30 -24.58 -18.88
CA GLU A 42 -11.94 -23.31 -19.24
C GLU A 42 -12.76 -22.75 -18.10
N THR A 43 -12.95 -21.44 -18.09
CA THR A 43 -13.86 -20.78 -17.15
C THR A 43 -15.31 -20.87 -17.65
N VAL A 44 -16.26 -20.98 -16.73
CA VAL A 44 -17.70 -21.04 -17.01
C VAL A 44 -18.45 -20.00 -16.18
N ALA A 45 -19.60 -19.57 -16.67
CA ALA A 45 -20.39 -18.51 -16.01
C ALA A 45 -20.99 -18.98 -14.67
N ASP A 46 -21.43 -20.25 -14.60
CA ASP A 46 -21.99 -20.80 -13.36
C ASP A 46 -20.86 -21.02 -12.36
N PHE A 47 -21.07 -20.56 -11.12
CA PHE A 47 -20.06 -20.70 -10.07
C PHE A 47 -20.00 -22.15 -9.56
N THR A 48 -19.44 -23.00 -10.40
CA THR A 48 -19.15 -24.41 -10.13
C THR A 48 -17.72 -24.74 -10.47
N LEU A 49 -17.13 -25.68 -9.76
CA LEU A 49 -15.81 -26.22 -10.10
C LEU A 49 -15.97 -27.69 -10.49
N THR A 50 -15.78 -27.98 -11.79
CA THR A 50 -15.74 -29.34 -12.27
C THR A 50 -14.29 -29.78 -12.47
N VAL A 51 -13.88 -30.79 -11.73
CA VAL A 51 -12.52 -31.36 -11.83
C VAL A 51 -12.63 -32.82 -12.25
N ASN A 52 -12.05 -33.19 -13.40
CA ASN A 52 -12.08 -34.55 -13.92
C ASN A 52 -13.49 -35.16 -13.96
N GLY A 53 -14.48 -34.35 -14.35
CA GLY A 53 -15.89 -34.76 -14.43
C GLY A 53 -16.68 -34.73 -13.11
N VAL A 54 -16.06 -34.40 -11.98
CA VAL A 54 -16.75 -34.21 -10.68
C VAL A 54 -17.06 -32.75 -10.46
N THR A 55 -18.35 -32.41 -10.38
CA THR A 55 -18.81 -31.03 -10.19
C THR A 55 -19.03 -30.74 -8.71
N LEU A 56 -18.45 -29.64 -8.26
CA LEU A 56 -18.55 -29.12 -6.91
C LEU A 56 -19.23 -27.74 -6.93
N ASP A 57 -20.05 -27.45 -5.95
CA ASP A 57 -20.70 -26.16 -5.77
C ASP A 57 -19.68 -25.11 -5.33
N GLY A 58 -19.56 -24.03 -6.11
CA GLY A 58 -18.58 -22.97 -5.85
C GLY A 58 -18.82 -22.24 -4.53
N HIS A 59 -20.08 -21.98 -4.17
CA HIS A 59 -20.40 -21.32 -2.91
C HIS A 59 -20.05 -22.19 -1.68
N LYS A 60 -20.22 -23.51 -1.79
CA LYS A 60 -19.79 -24.42 -0.71
C LYS A 60 -18.28 -24.48 -0.59
N LEU A 61 -17.56 -24.47 -1.71
CA LEU A 61 -16.10 -24.45 -1.70
C LEU A 61 -15.57 -23.12 -1.13
N ASP A 62 -16.16 -22.01 -1.55
CA ASP A 62 -15.82 -20.69 -1.08
C ASP A 62 -16.04 -20.55 0.43
N SER A 63 -17.21 -20.95 0.92
CA SER A 63 -17.52 -20.98 2.36
C SER A 63 -16.58 -21.89 3.15
N ALA A 64 -16.21 -23.04 2.61
CA ALA A 64 -15.26 -23.95 3.26
C ALA A 64 -13.83 -23.38 3.29
N PHE A 65 -13.45 -22.63 2.27
CA PHE A 65 -12.14 -22.01 2.19
C PHE A 65 -12.01 -20.81 3.15
N HIS A 66 -12.94 -19.87 3.10
CA HIS A 66 -12.92 -18.66 3.92
C HIS A 66 -13.31 -18.94 5.39
N GLY A 67 -14.28 -19.83 5.62
CA GLY A 67 -14.78 -20.12 6.96
C GLY A 67 -13.89 -21.02 7.82
N LYS A 68 -12.81 -21.58 7.27
CA LYS A 68 -11.98 -22.54 8.02
C LYS A 68 -11.33 -21.97 9.28
N LEU A 69 -11.00 -20.70 9.28
CA LEU A 69 -10.36 -20.01 10.40
C LEU A 69 -11.31 -19.04 11.12
N GLU A 70 -12.58 -18.99 10.74
CA GLU A 70 -13.53 -18.00 11.23
C GLU A 70 -13.71 -18.03 12.75
N GLU A 71 -13.60 -19.21 13.38
CA GLU A 71 -13.67 -19.34 14.85
C GLU A 71 -12.47 -18.72 15.58
N VAL A 72 -11.30 -18.67 14.92
CA VAL A 72 -10.05 -18.18 15.50
C VAL A 72 -9.74 -16.77 15.03
N TYR A 73 -10.04 -16.47 13.77
CA TYR A 73 -9.83 -15.19 13.10
C TYR A 73 -11.10 -14.79 12.37
N PRO A 74 -12.11 -14.28 13.08
CA PRO A 74 -13.36 -13.86 12.46
C PRO A 74 -13.12 -12.76 11.43
N THR A 75 -13.79 -12.86 10.28
CA THR A 75 -13.74 -11.84 9.23
C THR A 75 -14.78 -10.74 9.43
N GLU A 76 -15.80 -11.01 10.26
CA GLU A 76 -16.81 -10.04 10.66
C GLU A 76 -16.83 -9.87 12.17
N PHE A 77 -16.95 -8.63 12.62
CA PHE A 77 -17.01 -8.27 14.03
C PHE A 77 -18.30 -7.53 14.32
N ALA A 78 -18.82 -7.71 15.53
CA ALA A 78 -19.86 -6.83 16.04
C ALA A 78 -19.28 -5.41 16.12
N GLN A 79 -19.88 -4.48 15.41
CA GLN A 79 -19.49 -3.08 15.50
C GLN A 79 -19.85 -2.55 16.88
N ALA A 80 -18.89 -1.99 17.59
CA ALA A 80 -19.09 -1.41 18.92
C ALA A 80 -19.81 -0.05 18.88
N THR A 81 -19.81 0.61 17.73
CA THR A 81 -20.41 1.94 17.55
C THR A 81 -21.07 2.05 16.18
N GLU A 82 -22.14 2.84 16.07
CA GLU A 82 -22.66 3.27 14.79
C GLU A 82 -21.57 4.07 14.06
N LEU A 83 -21.28 3.69 12.82
CA LEU A 83 -20.39 4.46 11.97
C LEU A 83 -21.15 5.68 11.45
N GLU A 84 -20.52 6.86 11.52
CA GLU A 84 -21.03 8.02 10.80
C GLU A 84 -21.02 7.71 9.30
N GLU A 85 -22.13 8.00 8.63
CA GLU A 85 -22.16 7.99 7.17
C GLU A 85 -21.19 9.07 6.66
N VAL A 86 -20.11 8.65 6.05
CA VAL A 86 -19.22 9.55 5.33
C VAL A 86 -19.81 9.79 3.94
N PRO A 87 -20.28 11.00 3.62
CA PRO A 87 -20.83 11.26 2.30
C PRO A 87 -19.75 11.07 1.24
N ALA A 88 -20.08 10.35 0.17
CA ALA A 88 -19.21 10.25 -0.98
C ALA A 88 -19.00 11.65 -1.57
N VAL A 89 -17.77 12.15 -1.50
CA VAL A 89 -17.40 13.41 -2.14
C VAL A 89 -16.97 13.11 -3.57
N ALA A 90 -17.90 13.28 -4.51
CA ALA A 90 -17.57 13.29 -5.92
C ALA A 90 -17.10 14.70 -6.29
N SER A 91 -15.89 14.83 -6.79
CA SER A 91 -15.39 16.10 -7.36
C SER A 91 -14.96 15.87 -8.80
N ASP A 92 -15.58 16.60 -9.72
CA ASP A 92 -15.14 16.67 -11.12
C ASP A 92 -13.92 17.59 -11.29
N ALA A 93 -13.44 18.21 -10.21
CA ALA A 93 -12.31 19.11 -10.25
C ALA A 93 -11.00 18.34 -10.46
N VAL A 94 -10.41 18.51 -11.62
CA VAL A 94 -9.03 18.03 -11.88
C VAL A 94 -8.08 19.03 -11.26
N ILE A 95 -7.42 18.62 -10.16
CA ILE A 95 -6.36 19.41 -9.56
C ILE A 95 -5.13 19.32 -10.48
N LYS A 96 -4.76 20.46 -11.05
CA LYS A 96 -3.56 20.56 -11.89
C LYS A 96 -2.39 21.10 -11.08
N ALA A 97 -1.19 20.63 -11.36
CA ALA A 97 0.02 21.21 -10.80
C ALA A 97 0.11 22.70 -11.17
N LYS A 98 0.63 23.52 -10.25
CA LYS A 98 0.87 24.96 -10.51
C LYS A 98 1.90 25.17 -11.62
N GLU A 99 2.89 24.30 -11.67
CA GLU A 99 3.94 24.28 -12.67
C GLU A 99 4.08 22.87 -13.25
N THR A 100 4.35 22.77 -14.54
CA THR A 100 4.63 21.50 -15.22
C THR A 100 6.12 21.41 -15.52
N VAL A 101 6.70 20.24 -15.31
CA VAL A 101 8.09 19.92 -15.59
C VAL A 101 8.17 18.71 -16.52
N ASP A 102 9.13 18.72 -17.44
CA ASP A 102 9.29 17.61 -18.38
C ASP A 102 9.73 16.31 -17.71
N THR A 103 10.57 16.43 -16.67
CA THR A 103 11.08 15.29 -15.91
C THR A 103 10.96 15.58 -14.42
N PRO A 104 9.92 15.08 -13.74
CA PRO A 104 9.76 15.28 -12.31
C PRO A 104 10.89 14.63 -11.52
N VAL A 105 11.34 15.32 -10.48
CA VAL A 105 12.30 14.79 -9.51
C VAL A 105 11.52 14.27 -8.30
N VAL A 106 11.65 12.98 -8.03
CA VAL A 106 11.06 12.30 -6.86
C VAL A 106 12.14 12.09 -5.82
N TYR A 107 11.95 12.63 -4.64
CA TYR A 107 12.77 12.37 -3.48
C TYR A 107 12.14 11.29 -2.60
N ILE A 108 12.88 10.22 -2.34
CA ILE A 108 12.48 9.13 -1.45
C ILE A 108 13.47 9.06 -0.29
N PRO A 109 13.13 9.62 0.88
CA PRO A 109 13.94 9.40 2.08
C PRO A 109 13.86 7.94 2.51
N VAL A 110 15.01 7.33 2.79
CA VAL A 110 15.11 5.94 3.25
C VAL A 110 15.53 5.95 4.70
N PHE A 111 14.57 5.75 5.60
CA PHE A 111 14.81 5.70 7.04
C PHE A 111 15.18 4.28 7.49
N PRO A 112 15.80 4.10 8.65
CA PRO A 112 15.97 2.77 9.24
C PRO A 112 14.62 2.03 9.34
N GLY A 113 14.51 0.86 8.71
CA GLY A 113 13.27 0.09 8.64
C GLY A 113 12.34 0.42 7.46
N THR A 114 12.70 1.36 6.58
CA THR A 114 11.99 1.57 5.32
C THR A 114 12.07 0.33 4.44
N ASN A 115 10.97 -0.03 3.80
CA ASN A 115 10.86 -1.10 2.82
C ASN A 115 10.22 -0.60 1.53
N SER A 116 10.42 -1.34 0.44
CA SER A 116 9.82 -1.09 -0.87
C SER A 116 10.28 0.23 -1.55
N GLU A 117 11.36 0.83 -1.07
CA GLU A 117 11.94 2.04 -1.68
C GLU A 117 12.41 1.79 -3.11
N TYR A 118 13.00 0.63 -3.41
CA TYR A 118 13.44 0.27 -4.75
C TYR A 118 12.28 -0.02 -5.69
N ASP A 119 11.22 -0.68 -5.22
CA ASP A 119 10.04 -0.96 -6.03
C ASP A 119 9.29 0.34 -6.33
N SER A 120 9.21 1.22 -5.36
CA SER A 120 8.65 2.57 -5.53
C SER A 120 9.46 3.40 -6.51
N ALA A 121 10.79 3.38 -6.40
CA ALA A 121 11.67 4.06 -7.34
C ALA A 121 11.44 3.59 -8.78
N LYS A 122 11.41 2.28 -9.01
CA LYS A 122 11.14 1.69 -10.33
C LYS A 122 9.79 2.11 -10.90
N ALA A 123 8.74 2.24 -10.05
CA ALA A 123 7.44 2.68 -10.50
C ALA A 123 7.48 4.11 -11.04
N PHE A 124 8.15 5.04 -10.34
CA PHE A 124 8.32 6.40 -10.79
C PHE A 124 9.23 6.52 -12.02
N GLU A 125 10.34 5.77 -12.06
CA GLU A 125 11.27 5.76 -13.19
C GLU A 125 10.60 5.24 -14.48
N LYS A 126 9.72 4.25 -14.35
CA LYS A 126 8.94 3.72 -15.48
C LYS A 126 8.05 4.78 -16.11
N GLU A 127 7.54 5.72 -15.33
CA GLU A 127 6.75 6.87 -15.79
C GLU A 127 7.60 8.08 -16.15
N GLY A 128 8.92 7.94 -16.25
CA GLY A 128 9.84 8.96 -16.73
C GLY A 128 10.35 9.94 -15.68
N ALA A 129 10.10 9.71 -14.41
CA ALA A 129 10.64 10.56 -13.34
C ALA A 129 12.11 10.24 -13.04
N LYS A 130 12.84 11.23 -12.52
CA LYS A 130 14.16 11.04 -11.92
C LYS A 130 13.99 10.80 -10.43
N VAL A 131 14.52 9.69 -9.91
CA VAL A 131 14.38 9.32 -8.50
C VAL A 131 15.70 9.52 -7.75
N ASN A 132 15.61 10.17 -6.57
CA ASN A 132 16.69 10.31 -5.62
C ASN A 132 16.33 9.47 -4.38
N LEU A 133 16.93 8.29 -4.23
CA LEU A 133 16.90 7.48 -3.01
C LEU A 133 18.03 7.95 -2.10
N VAL A 134 17.69 8.45 -0.91
CA VAL A 134 18.69 8.99 0.02
C VAL A 134 18.53 8.41 1.41
N PRO A 135 19.48 7.61 1.89
CA PRO A 135 19.47 7.07 3.23
C PRO A 135 19.58 8.15 4.31
N PHE A 136 18.73 8.04 5.33
CA PHE A 136 18.84 8.81 6.56
C PHE A 136 19.70 8.03 7.56
N VAL A 137 20.90 8.50 7.82
CA VAL A 137 21.91 7.80 8.62
C VAL A 137 21.83 8.24 10.08
N THR A 138 21.74 7.26 11.00
CA THR A 138 21.55 7.47 12.44
C THR A 138 22.70 6.94 13.31
N LEU A 139 23.89 6.76 12.75
CA LEU A 139 25.03 6.13 13.42
C LEU A 139 25.57 6.96 14.59
N ASN A 140 25.48 8.27 14.51
CA ASN A 140 25.91 9.23 15.54
C ASN A 140 25.26 10.60 15.28
N ASP A 141 25.43 11.53 16.20
CA ASP A 141 24.82 12.86 16.13
C ASP A 141 25.24 13.65 14.86
N GLU A 142 26.50 13.55 14.46
CA GLU A 142 26.98 14.22 13.25
C GLU A 142 26.31 13.67 11.99
N ALA A 143 26.11 12.34 11.94
CA ALA A 143 25.42 11.69 10.83
C ALA A 143 23.95 12.09 10.77
N ILE A 144 23.28 12.24 11.92
CA ILE A 144 21.90 12.70 11.99
C ILE A 144 21.79 14.13 11.47
N VAL A 145 22.63 15.05 11.97
CA VAL A 145 22.64 16.45 11.50
C VAL A 145 22.88 16.53 9.99
N LYS A 146 23.87 15.79 9.48
CA LYS A 146 24.14 15.71 8.05
C LYS A 146 22.95 15.15 7.27
N SER A 147 22.26 14.14 7.79
CA SER A 147 21.10 13.56 7.14
C SER A 147 19.93 14.53 7.08
N VAL A 148 19.71 15.33 8.13
CA VAL A 148 18.71 16.41 8.15
C VAL A 148 19.06 17.45 7.09
N ASP A 149 20.30 17.95 7.01
CA ASP A 149 20.70 18.94 6.01
C ASP A 149 20.58 18.37 4.59
N THR A 150 20.98 17.10 4.39
CA THR A 150 20.82 16.41 3.09
C THR A 150 19.34 16.25 2.72
N MET A 151 18.48 15.97 3.68
CA MET A 151 17.03 15.88 3.48
C MET A 151 16.45 17.22 3.02
N VAL A 152 16.79 18.31 3.68
CA VAL A 152 16.41 19.68 3.29
C VAL A 152 16.84 19.98 1.85
N ASP A 153 18.08 19.71 1.50
CA ASP A 153 18.61 19.92 0.15
C ASP A 153 17.86 19.12 -0.93
N ASN A 154 17.39 17.92 -0.60
CA ASN A 154 16.61 17.10 -1.54
C ASN A 154 15.17 17.55 -1.64
N ILE A 155 14.55 17.98 -0.53
CA ILE A 155 13.20 18.56 -0.53
C ILE A 155 13.14 19.80 -1.44
N GLU A 156 14.12 20.69 -1.34
CA GLU A 156 14.18 21.90 -2.17
C GLU A 156 14.29 21.61 -3.68
N LYS A 157 14.88 20.49 -4.05
CA LYS A 157 15.08 20.10 -5.46
C LYS A 157 14.00 19.20 -6.02
N ALA A 158 13.15 18.64 -5.16
CA ALA A 158 12.12 17.69 -5.54
C ALA A 158 10.87 18.37 -6.09
N ASN A 159 10.13 17.66 -6.92
CA ASN A 159 8.75 17.95 -7.30
C ASN A 159 7.76 17.05 -6.53
N ILE A 160 8.22 15.86 -6.14
CA ILE A 160 7.45 14.87 -5.38
C ILE A 160 8.32 14.38 -4.22
N ILE A 161 7.76 14.36 -3.02
CA ILE A 161 8.31 13.64 -1.86
C ILE A 161 7.49 12.37 -1.69
N PHE A 162 8.16 11.21 -1.67
CA PHE A 162 7.51 9.94 -1.48
C PHE A 162 8.00 9.27 -0.19
N CYS A 163 7.10 9.16 0.79
CA CYS A 163 7.35 8.45 2.02
C CYS A 163 6.94 6.97 1.83
N ALA A 164 7.92 6.10 1.69
CA ALA A 164 7.72 4.67 1.48
C ALA A 164 7.14 3.96 2.72
N GLY A 165 6.74 2.73 2.52
CA GLY A 165 6.29 1.85 3.60
C GLY A 165 7.43 1.27 4.43
N GLY A 166 7.10 0.34 5.29
CA GLY A 166 8.04 -0.37 6.17
C GLY A 166 7.65 -0.26 7.63
N PHE A 167 8.67 -0.32 8.49
CA PHE A 167 8.54 -0.29 9.95
C PHE A 167 9.65 0.62 10.50
N SER A 168 9.51 1.92 10.32
CA SER A 168 10.56 2.89 10.62
C SER A 168 11.02 2.83 12.08
N ALA A 169 12.31 2.50 12.27
CA ALA A 169 12.95 2.35 13.57
C ALA A 169 12.21 1.39 14.53
N ALA A 170 11.68 0.27 14.01
CA ALA A 170 10.91 -0.72 14.75
C ALA A 170 9.64 -0.12 15.36
N ASP A 171 8.56 -0.10 14.57
CA ASP A 171 7.26 0.47 14.94
C ASP A 171 6.82 0.11 16.36
N GLU A 172 6.44 1.11 17.11
CA GLU A 172 5.90 0.98 18.44
C GLU A 172 4.41 0.60 18.40
N PRO A 173 3.89 -0.14 19.39
CA PRO A 173 2.52 -0.61 19.40
C PRO A 173 1.46 0.47 19.22
N ASP A 174 1.61 1.63 19.84
CA ASP A 174 0.62 2.71 19.87
C ASP A 174 0.74 3.70 18.70
N GLY A 175 1.49 3.34 17.70
CA GLY A 175 1.55 4.19 16.54
C GLY A 175 2.84 4.20 15.80
N SER A 176 2.77 3.50 14.76
CA SER A 176 3.79 3.44 13.75
C SER A 176 4.22 4.81 13.25
N ALA A 177 5.39 4.82 12.65
CA ALA A 177 6.00 5.99 12.03
C ALA A 177 6.49 7.11 12.97
N LYS A 178 6.58 6.90 14.28
CA LYS A 178 7.09 7.90 15.23
C LYS A 178 8.44 8.47 14.82
N PHE A 179 9.35 7.63 14.33
CA PHE A 179 10.66 8.09 13.88
C PHE A 179 10.54 9.07 12.71
N ILE A 180 9.76 8.73 11.69
CA ILE A 180 9.53 9.61 10.53
C ILE A 180 8.88 10.91 11.00
N VAL A 181 7.85 10.82 11.85
CA VAL A 181 7.16 12.01 12.39
C VAL A 181 8.13 12.95 13.10
N ASN A 182 9.01 12.42 13.96
CA ASN A 182 10.01 13.24 14.65
C ASN A 182 10.96 13.95 13.67
N ILE A 183 11.33 13.29 12.56
CA ILE A 183 12.16 13.92 11.54
C ILE A 183 11.38 14.98 10.76
N LEU A 184 10.12 14.71 10.39
CA LEU A 184 9.27 15.68 9.71
C LEU A 184 9.01 16.93 10.56
N LEU A 185 8.92 16.77 11.89
CA LEU A 185 8.73 17.87 12.85
C LEU A 185 10.05 18.58 13.23
N ASN A 186 11.21 18.15 12.74
CA ASN A 186 12.45 18.88 12.91
C ASN A 186 12.33 20.26 12.27
N GLU A 187 12.73 21.33 12.95
CA GLU A 187 12.54 22.72 12.51
C GLU A 187 12.99 22.99 11.07
N LYS A 188 14.17 22.48 10.66
CA LYS A 188 14.70 22.68 9.32
C LYS A 188 13.89 21.90 8.27
N VAL A 189 13.57 20.64 8.58
CA VAL A 189 12.81 19.77 7.67
C VAL A 189 11.39 20.29 7.50
N ARG A 190 10.76 20.70 8.61
CA ARG A 190 9.42 21.28 8.61
C ARG A 190 9.38 22.54 7.73
N ALA A 191 10.30 23.49 7.94
CA ALA A 191 10.37 24.70 7.13
C ALA A 191 10.56 24.40 5.63
N ALA A 192 11.39 23.41 5.30
CA ALA A 192 11.57 22.98 3.92
C ALA A 192 10.29 22.36 3.34
N ILE A 193 9.55 21.56 4.12
CA ILE A 193 8.26 20.96 3.69
C ILE A 193 7.19 22.05 3.51
N ASP A 194 7.09 23.01 4.43
CA ASP A 194 6.14 24.13 4.29
C ASP A 194 6.39 24.90 2.99
N HIS A 195 7.64 25.27 2.72
CA HIS A 195 8.02 25.90 1.46
C HIS A 195 7.76 24.99 0.24
N PHE A 196 8.00 23.67 0.37
CA PHE A 196 7.72 22.70 -0.67
C PHE A 196 6.23 22.65 -1.04
N ILE A 197 5.34 22.67 -0.04
CA ILE A 197 3.89 22.69 -0.23
C ILE A 197 3.44 24.01 -0.85
N GLU A 198 3.94 25.15 -0.36
CA GLU A 198 3.61 26.48 -0.86
C GLU A 198 3.89 26.63 -2.35
N ARG A 199 5.01 26.10 -2.83
CA ARG A 199 5.37 26.10 -4.26
C ARG A 199 4.64 25.05 -5.09
N GLY A 200 3.76 24.24 -4.48
CA GLY A 200 2.89 23.26 -5.15
C GLY A 200 3.52 21.87 -5.30
N GLY A 201 4.49 21.52 -4.48
CA GLY A 201 5.07 20.19 -4.40
C GLY A 201 4.06 19.15 -3.94
N LEU A 202 4.22 17.89 -4.37
CA LEU A 202 3.35 16.78 -4.04
C LEU A 202 4.00 15.87 -2.99
N ILE A 203 3.23 15.49 -1.97
CA ILE A 203 3.68 14.52 -0.96
C ILE A 203 2.79 13.28 -1.04
N ILE A 204 3.41 12.10 -1.13
CA ILE A 204 2.73 10.81 -1.18
C ILE A 204 3.26 9.95 -0.04
N GLY A 205 2.37 9.31 0.69
CA GLY A 205 2.72 8.34 1.74
C GLY A 205 2.03 7.01 1.52
N ILE A 206 2.78 5.92 1.61
CA ILE A 206 2.26 4.56 1.52
C ILE A 206 2.52 3.83 2.84
N CYS A 207 1.50 3.13 3.38
CA CYS A 207 1.61 2.30 4.58
C CYS A 207 2.23 3.09 5.75
N ASN A 208 3.45 2.79 6.17
CA ASN A 208 4.17 3.51 7.22
C ASN A 208 4.38 5.00 6.88
N GLY A 209 4.64 5.32 5.62
CA GLY A 209 4.70 6.71 5.15
C GLY A 209 3.35 7.44 5.27
N PHE A 210 2.23 6.77 4.94
CA PHE A 210 0.90 7.34 5.15
C PHE A 210 0.61 7.57 6.64
N GLN A 211 0.98 6.62 7.51
CA GLN A 211 0.87 6.78 8.96
C GLN A 211 1.63 8.03 9.45
N ALA A 212 2.84 8.26 8.90
CA ALA A 212 3.62 9.46 9.21
C ALA A 212 2.90 10.75 8.80
N LEU A 213 2.31 10.79 7.61
CA LEU A 213 1.57 11.97 7.13
C LEU A 213 0.35 12.27 8.00
N VAL A 214 -0.40 11.24 8.42
CA VAL A 214 -1.55 11.43 9.33
C VAL A 214 -1.09 11.92 10.69
N LYS A 215 -0.08 11.29 11.28
CA LYS A 215 0.40 11.64 12.64
C LYS A 215 1.11 12.98 12.73
N SER A 216 1.69 13.45 11.64
CA SER A 216 2.31 14.78 11.59
C SER A 216 1.32 15.93 11.36
N GLY A 217 0.07 15.62 10.98
CA GLY A 217 -0.94 16.62 10.62
C GLY A 217 -0.95 17.01 9.14
N LEU A 218 0.03 16.58 8.35
CA LEU A 218 0.04 16.81 6.90
C LEU A 218 -1.21 16.23 6.23
N LEU A 219 -1.79 15.19 6.78
CA LEU A 219 -3.12 14.71 6.46
C LEU A 219 -4.01 14.78 7.71
N PRO A 220 -5.24 15.30 7.60
CA PRO A 220 -5.88 15.87 6.41
C PRO A 220 -5.62 17.37 6.18
N TYR A 221 -4.83 18.03 7.03
CA TYR A 221 -4.80 19.51 7.09
C TYR A 221 -3.88 20.17 6.04
N GLY A 222 -2.91 19.46 5.49
CA GLY A 222 -1.93 20.02 4.57
C GLY A 222 -0.87 20.92 5.24
N ASN A 223 -0.81 20.92 6.57
CA ASN A 223 0.16 21.67 7.38
C ASN A 223 0.41 20.96 8.72
N PHE A 224 1.34 21.47 9.52
CA PHE A 224 1.69 20.90 10.82
C PHE A 224 1.00 21.61 12.02
N GLU A 225 0.39 22.76 11.81
CA GLU A 225 -0.17 23.61 12.88
C GLU A 225 -1.54 23.15 13.35
N ASP A 226 -2.37 22.67 12.43
CA ASP A 226 -3.78 22.36 12.72
C ASP A 226 -3.97 21.02 13.43
N ALA A 227 -2.89 20.23 13.59
CA ALA A 227 -2.94 18.98 14.34
C ALA A 227 -3.21 19.24 15.84
N SER A 228 -4.17 18.51 16.38
CA SER A 228 -4.62 18.63 17.78
C SER A 228 -4.88 17.26 18.41
N SER A 229 -5.25 17.25 19.67
CA SER A 229 -5.61 16.01 20.38
C SER A 229 -6.88 15.33 19.84
N THR A 230 -7.67 16.03 19.03
CA THR A 230 -8.89 15.51 18.39
C THR A 230 -8.71 15.23 16.90
N SER A 231 -7.49 15.38 16.38
CA SER A 231 -7.17 15.07 14.98
C SER A 231 -7.31 13.58 14.67
N PRO A 232 -7.68 13.23 13.45
CA PRO A 232 -7.67 11.84 13.01
C PRO A 232 -6.31 11.18 13.25
N THR A 233 -6.33 9.92 13.66
CA THR A 233 -5.12 9.12 13.83
C THR A 233 -5.36 7.69 13.41
N LEU A 234 -4.28 6.95 13.20
CA LEU A 234 -4.31 5.51 12.95
C LEU A 234 -3.98 4.78 14.25
N PHE A 235 -4.82 3.80 14.57
CA PHE A 235 -4.71 3.02 15.78
C PHE A 235 -4.98 1.54 15.50
N TYR A 236 -5.04 0.71 16.54
CA TYR A 236 -5.38 -0.68 16.42
C TYR A 236 -6.80 -0.90 15.90
N ASN A 237 -7.01 -1.99 15.17
CA ASN A 237 -8.36 -2.47 14.89
C ASN A 237 -9.07 -2.85 16.19
N ASP A 238 -10.35 -2.55 16.29
CA ASP A 238 -11.17 -2.94 17.44
C ASP A 238 -11.20 -4.47 17.67
N ALA A 239 -11.01 -5.21 16.59
CA ALA A 239 -10.87 -6.66 16.60
C ALA A 239 -9.56 -7.20 17.18
N ASN A 240 -8.59 -6.35 17.47
CA ASN A 240 -7.22 -6.72 17.89
C ASN A 240 -6.50 -7.70 16.95
N GLN A 241 -6.85 -7.71 15.68
CA GLN A 241 -6.23 -8.54 14.65
C GLN A 241 -6.25 -7.87 13.28
N HIS A 242 -5.46 -8.42 12.37
CA HIS A 242 -5.43 -7.96 10.98
C HIS A 242 -6.76 -8.24 10.29
N VAL A 243 -7.30 -7.23 9.60
CA VAL A 243 -8.48 -7.34 8.77
C VAL A 243 -8.09 -7.06 7.31
N ALA A 244 -8.39 -7.99 6.43
CA ALA A 244 -8.17 -7.84 5.00
C ALA A 244 -9.50 -8.01 4.26
N LYS A 245 -10.00 -6.93 3.66
CA LYS A 245 -11.18 -6.98 2.81
C LYS A 245 -11.13 -5.92 1.72
N MET A 246 -11.90 -6.15 0.66
CA MET A 246 -12.11 -5.15 -0.37
C MET A 246 -13.06 -4.08 0.17
N VAL A 247 -12.74 -2.81 -0.09
CA VAL A 247 -13.54 -1.65 0.28
C VAL A 247 -13.74 -0.76 -0.95
N GLU A 248 -14.88 -0.08 -1.02
CA GLU A 248 -15.17 0.93 -2.03
C GLU A 248 -14.71 2.31 -1.58
#